data_652af5deddac008712becffab56c4925
#
_entry.id   652af5deddac008712becffab56c4925
#
_cell.length_a   1.000
_cell.length_b   1.000
_cell.length_c   1.000
_cell.angle_alpha   90.00
_cell.angle_beta   90.00
_cell.angle_gamma   90.00
#
_symmetry.space_group_name_H-M   'P 1'
#
loop_
_entity.id
_entity.type
_entity.pdbx_description
1 polymer ?
#
loop_
_entity_poly.entity_id
_entity_poly.type
_entity_poly.pdbx_seq_one_letter_code
_entity_poly.pdbx_strand_id
1 'polypeptide(L)'
;MTALVKLTGVGKDYGSVIALRDVSLEVAAGQVVCVLGDNGAGKSTLIKIIAGLHRHDAGTYEVQGERVEFASPRDALDLGIATVYQDLAVVPLMPVWRNFFLGSEKRKGFGRLDVEFMRRTTRDEMLAMGIDLRDVDQPIGTLSGGERQCVAIARAVHFGAKVLVLDEPTAALGVKQAGVVLRYIVQARERGLGVVFITHNPHHAYPVGDRFLILNRGRPIGYHDKDEITREELTALMAGGAELEQLAHELQATGSEETAREIDAEARSLGGKEE
;
A
#
# COMPACT_ATOMS: atom_id res chain seq x y z
N MET A 1 -5.67 20.05 -9.22
CA MET A 1 -4.44 19.87 -8.41
C MET A 1 -3.44 19.09 -9.25
N THR A 2 -2.16 19.42 -9.21
CA THR A 2 -1.14 18.66 -9.98
C THR A 2 -0.93 17.32 -9.30
N ALA A 3 -0.97 16.23 -10.07
CA ALA A 3 -0.69 14.90 -9.55
C ALA A 3 0.77 14.80 -9.09
N LEU A 4 1.01 14.16 -7.95
CA LEU A 4 2.36 13.83 -7.48
C LEU A 4 2.92 12.64 -8.26
N VAL A 5 2.07 11.64 -8.51
CA VAL A 5 2.37 10.45 -9.31
C VAL A 5 1.21 10.20 -10.26
N LYS A 6 1.53 9.91 -11.52
CA LYS A 6 0.54 9.53 -12.53
C LYS A 6 1.09 8.41 -13.41
N LEU A 7 0.34 7.34 -13.49
CA LEU A 7 0.52 6.24 -14.43
C LEU A 7 -0.61 6.29 -15.45
N THR A 8 -0.31 6.13 -16.74
CA THR A 8 -1.32 6.12 -17.80
C THR A 8 -1.07 4.94 -18.71
N GLY A 9 -2.04 4.00 -18.76
CA GLY A 9 -2.00 2.84 -19.63
C GLY A 9 -0.81 1.92 -19.41
N VAL A 10 -0.33 1.80 -18.16
CA VAL A 10 0.88 1.04 -17.83
C VAL A 10 0.65 -0.45 -18.03
N GLY A 11 1.57 -1.08 -18.77
CA GLY A 11 1.64 -2.53 -18.97
C GLY A 11 2.99 -3.10 -18.54
N LYS A 12 2.98 -4.37 -18.13
CA LYS A 12 4.18 -5.13 -17.77
C LYS A 12 4.05 -6.60 -18.12
N ASP A 13 5.03 -7.10 -18.89
CA ASP A 13 5.12 -8.49 -19.30
C ASP A 13 6.38 -9.14 -18.68
N TYR A 14 6.25 -10.39 -18.26
CA TYR A 14 7.37 -11.26 -17.86
C TYR A 14 7.39 -12.48 -18.78
N GLY A 15 8.07 -12.35 -19.93
CA GLY A 15 8.06 -13.35 -20.97
C GLY A 15 6.65 -13.54 -21.55
N SER A 16 6.04 -14.69 -21.36
CA SER A 16 4.68 -15.00 -21.81
C SER A 16 3.59 -14.57 -20.82
N VAL A 17 3.97 -14.13 -19.63
CA VAL A 17 3.01 -13.75 -18.57
C VAL A 17 2.76 -12.26 -18.60
N ILE A 18 1.52 -11.85 -18.90
CA ILE A 18 1.06 -10.48 -18.79
C ILE A 18 0.74 -10.20 -17.32
N ALA A 19 1.60 -9.43 -16.65
CA ALA A 19 1.44 -9.11 -15.24
C ALA A 19 0.60 -7.85 -15.01
N LEU A 20 0.65 -6.88 -15.94
CA LEU A 20 -0.21 -5.71 -15.94
C LEU A 20 -0.58 -5.33 -17.38
N ARG A 21 -1.81 -4.86 -17.57
CA ARG A 21 -2.28 -4.32 -18.84
C ARG A 21 -3.21 -3.14 -18.63
N ASP A 22 -2.86 -2.02 -19.27
CA ASP A 22 -3.65 -0.78 -19.33
C ASP A 22 -4.03 -0.22 -17.95
N VAL A 23 -3.09 -0.25 -17.00
CA VAL A 23 -3.31 0.25 -15.65
C VAL A 23 -3.02 1.74 -15.58
N SER A 24 -4.03 2.51 -15.17
CA SER A 24 -3.91 3.95 -14.93
C SER A 24 -4.19 4.26 -13.45
N LEU A 25 -3.38 5.13 -12.87
CA LEU A 25 -3.45 5.55 -11.46
C LEU A 25 -2.97 6.98 -11.36
N GLU A 26 -3.65 7.80 -10.58
CA GLU A 26 -3.24 9.16 -10.27
C GLU A 26 -3.33 9.43 -8.77
N VAL A 27 -2.28 9.99 -8.19
CA VAL A 27 -2.20 10.31 -6.76
C VAL A 27 -1.85 11.78 -6.60
N ALA A 28 -2.72 12.54 -5.97
CA ALA A 28 -2.50 13.95 -5.64
C ALA A 28 -1.97 14.13 -4.21
N ALA A 29 -1.49 15.34 -3.92
CA ALA A 29 -1.14 15.72 -2.55
C ALA A 29 -2.39 15.70 -1.64
N GLY A 30 -2.26 15.10 -0.45
CA GLY A 30 -3.37 14.97 0.50
C GLY A 30 -4.46 13.99 0.04
N GLN A 31 -4.11 12.99 -0.77
CA GLN A 31 -5.03 11.97 -1.27
C GLN A 31 -4.54 10.55 -0.94
N VAL A 32 -5.47 9.69 -0.57
CA VAL A 32 -5.24 8.24 -0.41
C VAL A 32 -5.88 7.50 -1.59
N VAL A 33 -5.07 6.87 -2.41
CA VAL A 33 -5.53 5.97 -3.48
C VAL A 33 -5.29 4.53 -3.04
N CYS A 34 -6.36 3.78 -2.88
CA CYS A 34 -6.30 2.38 -2.52
C CYS A 34 -6.19 1.52 -3.77
N VAL A 35 -5.22 0.60 -3.80
CA VAL A 35 -5.09 -0.43 -4.85
C VAL A 35 -5.52 -1.76 -4.26
N LEU A 36 -6.61 -2.29 -4.77
CA LEU A 36 -7.30 -3.46 -4.26
C LEU A 36 -7.24 -4.62 -5.25
N GLY A 37 -7.41 -5.82 -4.77
CA GLY A 37 -7.46 -7.05 -5.56
C GLY A 37 -6.89 -8.24 -4.82
N ASP A 38 -7.19 -9.44 -5.28
CA ASP A 38 -6.73 -10.69 -4.71
C ASP A 38 -5.23 -10.96 -4.93
N ASN A 39 -4.76 -12.06 -4.39
CA ASN A 39 -3.42 -12.56 -4.65
C ASN A 39 -3.26 -12.88 -6.15
N GLY A 40 -2.18 -12.40 -6.76
CA GLY A 40 -1.98 -12.55 -8.20
C GLY A 40 -2.66 -11.47 -9.06
N ALA A 41 -3.42 -10.54 -8.49
CA ALA A 41 -4.09 -9.47 -9.24
C ALA A 41 -3.14 -8.46 -9.94
N GLY A 42 -1.82 -8.52 -9.67
CA GLY A 42 -0.84 -7.59 -10.25
C GLY A 42 -0.38 -6.47 -9.32
N LYS A 43 -0.91 -6.38 -8.09
CA LYS A 43 -0.58 -5.33 -7.10
C LYS A 43 0.93 -5.19 -6.85
N SER A 44 1.62 -6.31 -6.60
CA SER A 44 3.07 -6.30 -6.34
C SER A 44 3.89 -5.86 -7.56
N THR A 45 3.42 -6.12 -8.79
CA THR A 45 4.06 -5.63 -10.01
C THR A 45 3.88 -4.11 -10.12
N LEU A 46 2.68 -3.60 -9.84
CA LEU A 46 2.41 -2.16 -9.85
C LEU A 46 3.29 -1.43 -8.82
N ILE A 47 3.40 -1.96 -7.59
CA ILE A 47 4.30 -1.42 -6.55
C ILE A 47 5.74 -1.35 -7.06
N LYS A 48 6.25 -2.43 -7.65
CA LYS A 48 7.62 -2.50 -8.14
C LYS A 48 7.89 -1.48 -9.25
N ILE A 49 6.89 -1.15 -10.07
CA ILE A 49 6.99 -0.09 -11.08
C ILE A 49 7.02 1.27 -10.38
N ILE A 50 6.08 1.56 -9.47
CA ILE A 50 6.02 2.83 -8.75
C ILE A 50 7.30 3.07 -7.95
N ALA A 51 7.83 2.03 -7.30
CA ALA A 51 9.07 2.07 -6.52
C ALA A 51 10.36 2.10 -7.37
N GLY A 52 10.28 2.05 -8.71
CA GLY A 52 11.45 2.05 -9.58
C GLY A 52 12.26 0.75 -9.59
N LEU A 53 11.70 -0.36 -9.06
CA LEU A 53 12.33 -1.68 -9.13
C LEU A 53 12.21 -2.33 -10.52
N HIS A 54 11.11 -2.07 -11.21
CA HIS A 54 10.85 -2.57 -12.56
C HIS A 54 10.43 -1.46 -13.49
N ARG A 55 10.90 -1.51 -14.73
CA ARG A 55 10.39 -0.64 -15.80
C ARG A 55 9.07 -1.21 -16.34
N HIS A 56 8.14 -0.34 -16.66
CA HIS A 56 6.96 -0.68 -17.45
C HIS A 56 7.35 -0.91 -18.91
N ASP A 57 6.59 -1.74 -19.62
CA ASP A 57 6.83 -2.07 -21.03
C ASP A 57 5.91 -1.25 -21.95
N ALA A 58 4.78 -0.75 -21.41
CA ALA A 58 3.83 0.11 -22.12
C ALA A 58 3.31 1.21 -21.19
N GLY A 59 2.75 2.26 -21.77
CA GLY A 59 2.19 3.39 -21.05
C GLY A 59 3.20 4.46 -20.67
N THR A 60 2.84 5.34 -19.73
CA THR A 60 3.69 6.42 -19.24
C THR A 60 3.66 6.52 -17.74
N TYR A 61 4.80 6.92 -17.15
CA TYR A 61 4.94 7.24 -15.74
C TYR A 61 5.40 8.68 -15.58
N GLU A 62 4.65 9.47 -14.81
CA GLU A 62 4.94 10.88 -14.55
C GLU A 62 5.03 11.12 -13.04
N VAL A 63 6.01 11.92 -12.63
CA VAL A 63 6.17 12.41 -11.26
C VAL A 63 6.13 13.93 -11.30
N GLN A 64 5.17 14.54 -10.60
CA GLN A 64 4.96 16.00 -10.59
C GLN A 64 4.79 16.61 -12.00
N GLY A 65 4.23 15.85 -12.94
CA GLY A 65 3.97 16.25 -14.32
C GLY A 65 5.12 16.01 -15.29
N GLU A 66 6.26 15.51 -14.82
CA GLU A 66 7.40 15.18 -15.67
C GLU A 66 7.48 13.66 -15.89
N ARG A 67 7.68 13.24 -17.15
CA ARG A 67 7.89 11.81 -17.47
C ARG A 67 9.18 11.32 -16.88
N VAL A 68 9.12 10.14 -16.26
CA VAL A 68 10.26 9.52 -15.61
C VAL A 68 10.43 8.07 -16.08
N GLU A 69 11.70 7.66 -16.14
CA GLU A 69 12.10 6.26 -16.28
C GLU A 69 13.15 5.98 -15.20
N PHE A 70 12.79 5.21 -14.21
CA PHE A 70 13.71 4.88 -13.13
C PHE A 70 14.69 3.79 -13.54
N ALA A 71 15.96 3.99 -13.23
CA ALA A 71 17.00 2.98 -13.34
C ALA A 71 17.14 2.15 -12.04
N SER A 72 16.70 2.73 -10.91
CA SER A 72 16.81 2.12 -9.59
C SER A 72 15.72 2.64 -8.63
N PRO A 73 15.44 1.93 -7.52
CA PRO A 73 14.56 2.41 -6.46
C PRO A 73 15.06 3.71 -5.80
N ARG A 74 16.35 3.98 -5.88
CA ARG A 74 16.93 5.21 -5.35
C ARG A 74 16.43 6.44 -6.11
N ASP A 75 16.26 6.32 -7.43
CA ASP A 75 15.76 7.41 -8.26
C ASP A 75 14.33 7.80 -7.85
N ALA A 76 13.48 6.82 -7.56
CA ALA A 76 12.13 7.04 -7.04
C ALA A 76 12.16 7.71 -5.65
N LEU A 77 13.04 7.23 -4.76
CA LEU A 77 13.21 7.79 -3.43
C LEU A 77 13.72 9.25 -3.48
N ASP A 78 14.66 9.56 -4.36
CA ASP A 78 15.22 10.91 -4.54
C ASP A 78 14.15 11.90 -5.07
N LEU A 79 13.12 11.41 -5.77
CA LEU A 79 11.93 12.19 -6.15
C LEU A 79 10.85 12.25 -5.06
N GLY A 80 11.09 11.60 -3.92
CA GLY A 80 10.19 11.58 -2.77
C GLY A 80 9.14 10.47 -2.79
N ILE A 81 9.34 9.41 -3.56
CA ILE A 81 8.48 8.23 -3.55
C ILE A 81 9.09 7.18 -2.61
N ALA A 82 8.51 7.01 -1.44
CA ALA A 82 8.99 6.06 -0.45
C ALA A 82 8.04 4.86 -0.35
N THR A 83 8.60 3.65 -0.41
CA THR A 83 7.83 2.41 -0.33
C THR A 83 8.11 1.70 0.99
N VAL A 84 7.05 1.34 1.69
CA VAL A 84 7.07 0.47 2.88
C VAL A 84 6.46 -0.86 2.46
N TYR A 85 7.29 -1.88 2.36
CA TYR A 85 6.89 -3.23 1.96
C TYR A 85 6.28 -4.00 3.12
N GLN A 86 5.51 -5.04 2.81
CA GLN A 86 4.93 -5.97 3.77
C GLN A 86 6.00 -6.58 4.68
N ASP A 87 7.09 -7.06 4.10
CA ASP A 87 8.29 -7.45 4.84
C ASP A 87 9.12 -6.21 5.15
N LEU A 88 9.03 -5.76 6.38
CA LEU A 88 9.75 -4.58 6.84
C LEU A 88 11.26 -4.83 6.82
N ALA A 89 11.99 -3.97 6.14
CA ALA A 89 13.45 -3.99 6.11
C ALA A 89 14.02 -3.47 7.44
N VAL A 90 13.80 -4.22 8.52
CA VAL A 90 14.29 -3.90 9.87
C VAL A 90 15.26 -4.95 10.37
N VAL A 91 16.23 -4.54 11.20
CA VAL A 91 17.17 -5.43 11.86
C VAL A 91 16.66 -5.69 13.29
N PRO A 92 16.09 -6.86 13.59
CA PRO A 92 15.33 -7.09 14.83
C PRO A 92 16.08 -6.82 16.13
N LEU A 93 17.37 -7.14 16.18
CA LEU A 93 18.22 -6.96 17.38
C LEU A 93 18.81 -5.54 17.50
N MET A 94 18.61 -4.70 16.49
CA MET A 94 19.12 -3.33 16.48
C MET A 94 18.12 -2.40 17.18
N PRO A 95 18.59 -1.37 17.93
CA PRO A 95 17.74 -0.35 18.55
C PRO A 95 16.79 0.32 17.57
N VAL A 96 15.61 0.74 18.05
CA VAL A 96 14.59 1.43 17.22
C VAL A 96 15.19 2.65 16.55
N TRP A 97 15.88 3.54 17.27
CA TRP A 97 16.49 4.75 16.70
C TRP A 97 17.50 4.43 15.59
N ARG A 98 18.21 3.31 15.71
CA ARG A 98 19.21 2.91 14.73
C ARG A 98 18.55 2.33 13.46
N ASN A 99 17.46 1.58 13.62
CA ASN A 99 16.62 1.16 12.48
C ASN A 99 16.01 2.36 11.77
N PHE A 100 15.54 3.35 12.52
CA PHE A 100 14.96 4.57 11.97
C PHE A 100 15.93 5.33 11.06
N PHE A 101 17.20 5.44 11.46
CA PHE A 101 18.25 6.16 10.71
C PHE A 101 19.12 5.26 9.83
N LEU A 102 18.82 3.97 9.69
CA LEU A 102 19.65 3.03 8.95
C LEU A 102 19.85 3.49 7.48
N GLY A 103 21.13 3.71 7.09
CA GLY A 103 21.49 4.24 5.76
C GLY A 103 21.37 5.76 5.61
N SER A 104 20.92 6.47 6.67
CA SER A 104 20.79 7.94 6.70
C SER A 104 21.28 8.49 8.05
N GLU A 105 22.31 7.87 8.61
CA GLU A 105 22.84 8.18 9.93
C GLU A 105 23.37 9.61 10.01
N LYS A 106 22.90 10.35 11.01
CA LYS A 106 23.38 11.72 11.28
C LYS A 106 24.76 11.69 11.90
N ARG A 107 25.65 12.52 11.39
CA ARG A 107 27.04 12.61 11.85
C ARG A 107 27.36 14.01 12.40
N LYS A 108 28.16 14.03 13.48
CA LYS A 108 28.81 15.25 14.03
C LYS A 108 30.19 15.44 13.40
N GLY A 109 30.88 16.50 13.82
CA GLY A 109 32.27 16.74 13.46
C GLY A 109 33.15 15.50 13.64
N PHE A 110 34.19 15.36 12.80
CA PHE A 110 35.07 14.19 12.73
C PHE A 110 34.38 12.85 12.38
N GLY A 111 33.20 12.90 11.72
CA GLY A 111 32.52 11.68 11.23
C GLY A 111 31.86 10.83 12.28
N ARG A 112 31.82 11.23 13.55
CA ARG A 112 31.15 10.49 14.63
C ARG A 112 29.63 10.56 14.49
N LEU A 113 28.94 9.46 14.82
CA LEU A 113 27.48 9.42 14.84
C LEU A 113 26.90 10.38 15.89
N ASP A 114 25.86 11.14 15.51
CA ASP A 114 25.08 11.95 16.44
C ASP A 114 23.96 11.12 17.08
N VAL A 115 24.35 10.24 17.98
CA VAL A 115 23.41 9.29 18.61
C VAL A 115 22.31 10.00 19.41
N GLU A 116 22.66 11.11 20.09
CA GLU A 116 21.70 11.86 20.89
C GLU A 116 20.63 12.52 20.03
N PHE A 117 21.04 13.16 18.92
CA PHE A 117 20.11 13.70 17.93
C PHE A 117 19.20 12.60 17.38
N MET A 118 19.76 11.46 16.94
CA MET A 118 18.99 10.36 16.35
C MET A 118 17.98 9.77 17.35
N ARG A 119 18.36 9.59 18.62
CA ARG A 119 17.45 9.11 19.67
C ARG A 119 16.31 10.08 19.93
N ARG A 120 16.63 11.37 20.11
CA ARG A 120 15.62 12.39 20.34
C ARG A 120 14.65 12.48 19.15
N THR A 121 15.17 12.61 17.93
CA THR A 121 14.36 12.69 16.72
C THR A 121 13.45 11.47 16.57
N THR A 122 13.96 10.25 16.75
CA THR A 122 13.13 9.04 16.68
C THR A 122 11.99 9.09 17.70
N ARG A 123 12.28 9.50 18.94
CA ARG A 123 11.24 9.62 19.99
C ARG A 123 10.18 10.65 19.59
N ASP A 124 10.61 11.83 19.14
CA ASP A 124 9.72 12.93 18.80
C ASP A 124 8.82 12.55 17.61
N GLU A 125 9.39 11.92 16.58
CA GLU A 125 8.61 11.43 15.42
C GLU A 125 7.59 10.36 15.82
N MET A 126 7.97 9.40 16.66
CA MET A 126 7.05 8.37 17.15
C MET A 126 5.94 8.95 18.02
N LEU A 127 6.26 9.91 18.88
CA LEU A 127 5.27 10.65 19.67
C LEU A 127 4.31 11.46 18.79
N ALA A 128 4.84 12.15 17.78
CA ALA A 128 4.03 12.90 16.82
C ALA A 128 3.05 12.00 16.04
N MET A 129 3.37 10.73 15.96
CA MET A 129 2.50 9.69 15.42
C MET A 129 1.61 9.02 16.49
N GLY A 130 1.61 9.49 17.74
CA GLY A 130 0.81 8.96 18.85
C GLY A 130 1.32 7.63 19.41
N ILE A 131 2.57 7.25 19.14
CA ILE A 131 3.24 6.10 19.75
C ILE A 131 4.23 6.57 20.79
N ASP A 132 3.91 6.33 22.03
CA ASP A 132 4.82 6.53 23.14
C ASP A 132 5.71 5.28 23.29
N LEU A 133 6.90 5.33 22.70
CA LEU A 133 7.90 4.30 22.89
C LEU A 133 8.52 4.47 24.29
N ARG A 134 8.43 3.43 25.11
CA ARG A 134 9.05 3.41 26.46
C ARG A 134 10.54 3.70 26.39
N ASP A 135 11.22 3.09 25.41
CA ASP A 135 12.66 3.26 25.19
C ASP A 135 13.00 3.11 23.70
N VAL A 136 13.62 4.13 23.10
CA VAL A 136 14.09 4.07 21.71
C VAL A 136 15.36 3.23 21.55
N ASP A 137 16.03 2.88 22.64
CA ASP A 137 17.20 1.98 22.66
C ASP A 137 16.80 0.49 22.69
N GLN A 138 15.52 0.16 22.94
CA GLN A 138 15.08 -1.24 22.88
C GLN A 138 15.25 -1.80 21.47
N PRO A 139 15.53 -3.11 21.31
CA PRO A 139 15.56 -3.78 20.03
C PRO A 139 14.21 -3.66 19.31
N ILE A 140 14.20 -3.30 18.01
CA ILE A 140 12.94 -3.11 17.27
C ILE A 140 12.10 -4.40 17.21
N GLY A 141 12.73 -5.57 17.32
CA GLY A 141 12.05 -6.86 17.38
C GLY A 141 11.15 -7.04 18.60
N THR A 142 11.31 -6.24 19.66
CA THR A 142 10.46 -6.28 20.88
C THR A 142 9.17 -5.48 20.70
N LEU A 143 9.06 -4.66 19.64
CA LEU A 143 7.85 -3.93 19.30
C LEU A 143 6.80 -4.86 18.71
N SER A 144 5.52 -4.52 18.89
CA SER A 144 4.42 -5.17 18.18
C SER A 144 4.53 -4.96 16.65
N GLY A 145 3.86 -5.79 15.86
CA GLY A 145 3.83 -5.66 14.40
C GLY A 145 3.40 -4.27 13.94
N GLY A 146 2.34 -3.74 14.55
CA GLY A 146 1.84 -2.39 14.25
C GLY A 146 2.84 -1.28 14.60
N GLU A 147 3.53 -1.37 15.74
CA GLU A 147 4.56 -0.40 16.11
C GLU A 147 5.74 -0.43 15.15
N ARG A 148 6.21 -1.62 14.74
CA ARG A 148 7.26 -1.74 13.73
C ARG A 148 6.85 -1.11 12.40
N GLN A 149 5.60 -1.35 11.97
CA GLN A 149 5.04 -0.73 10.76
C GLN A 149 5.06 0.80 10.87
N CYS A 150 4.68 1.32 12.02
CA CYS A 150 4.68 2.75 12.27
C CYS A 150 6.10 3.36 12.28
N VAL A 151 7.10 2.66 12.80
CA VAL A 151 8.51 3.09 12.69
C VAL A 151 8.93 3.21 11.23
N ALA A 152 8.57 2.24 10.38
CA ALA A 152 8.90 2.27 8.95
C ALA A 152 8.21 3.43 8.22
N ILE A 153 6.94 3.68 8.53
CA ILE A 153 6.16 4.80 7.96
C ILE A 153 6.74 6.14 8.45
N ALA A 154 6.97 6.30 9.76
CA ALA A 154 7.55 7.50 10.35
C ALA A 154 8.89 7.85 9.73
N ARG A 155 9.74 6.84 9.53
CA ARG A 155 11.01 6.95 8.83
C ARG A 155 10.84 7.50 7.42
N ALA A 156 9.93 6.93 6.62
CA ALA A 156 9.68 7.37 5.25
C ALA A 156 9.25 8.86 5.21
N VAL A 157 8.34 9.25 6.09
CA VAL A 157 7.85 10.62 6.21
C VAL A 157 8.97 11.58 6.64
N HIS A 158 9.75 11.21 7.66
CA HIS A 158 10.86 12.02 8.19
C HIS A 158 11.92 12.32 7.13
N PHE A 159 12.22 11.35 6.27
CA PHE A 159 13.22 11.51 5.21
C PHE A 159 12.67 12.12 3.92
N GLY A 160 11.48 12.74 3.97
CA GLY A 160 10.98 13.64 2.93
C GLY A 160 10.12 12.96 1.86
N ALA A 161 9.45 11.86 2.20
CA ALA A 161 8.45 11.30 1.31
C ALA A 161 7.39 12.34 0.95
N LYS A 162 7.08 12.47 -0.33
CA LYS A 162 5.94 13.20 -0.89
C LYS A 162 4.81 12.23 -1.23
N VAL A 163 5.19 11.03 -1.68
CA VAL A 163 4.29 9.90 -1.93
C VAL A 163 4.74 8.71 -1.10
N LEU A 164 3.80 8.17 -0.35
CA LEU A 164 4.00 7.01 0.50
C LEU A 164 3.28 5.80 -0.11
N VAL A 165 4.04 4.80 -0.52
CA VAL A 165 3.51 3.53 -1.04
C VAL A 165 3.54 2.50 0.09
N LEU A 166 2.38 1.97 0.46
CA LEU A 166 2.23 1.03 1.57
C LEU A 166 1.73 -0.31 1.04
N ASP A 167 2.58 -1.32 1.10
CA ASP A 167 2.27 -2.67 0.64
C ASP A 167 1.75 -3.53 1.79
N GLU A 168 0.45 -3.83 1.78
CA GLU A 168 -0.25 -4.65 2.78
C GLU A 168 0.10 -4.26 4.25
N PRO A 169 0.09 -2.98 4.63
CA PRO A 169 0.63 -2.52 5.91
C PRO A 169 -0.18 -2.99 7.11
N THR A 170 -1.37 -3.53 6.90
CA THR A 170 -2.28 -4.05 7.93
C THR A 170 -2.40 -5.58 7.90
N ALA A 171 -1.69 -6.26 6.98
CA ALA A 171 -1.69 -7.71 6.91
C ALA A 171 -1.08 -8.32 8.20
N ALA A 172 -1.65 -9.42 8.66
CA ALA A 172 -1.23 -10.13 9.87
C ALA A 172 -1.25 -9.29 11.18
N LEU A 173 -1.96 -8.15 11.19
CA LEU A 173 -2.16 -7.33 12.37
C LEU A 173 -3.53 -7.59 13.01
N GLY A 174 -3.58 -7.60 14.35
CA GLY A 174 -4.87 -7.59 15.06
C GLY A 174 -5.61 -6.26 14.87
N VAL A 175 -6.92 -6.25 15.08
CA VAL A 175 -7.82 -5.10 14.83
C VAL A 175 -7.30 -3.78 15.43
N LYS A 176 -6.83 -3.82 16.70
CA LYS A 176 -6.28 -2.63 17.36
C LYS A 176 -5.02 -2.10 16.68
N GLN A 177 -4.12 -2.99 16.26
CA GLN A 177 -2.87 -2.63 15.59
C GLN A 177 -3.12 -2.10 14.19
N ALA A 178 -4.03 -2.72 13.42
CA ALA A 178 -4.47 -2.23 12.13
C ALA A 178 -5.08 -0.82 12.26
N GLY A 179 -5.93 -0.58 13.27
CA GLY A 179 -6.50 0.74 13.53
C GLY A 179 -5.44 1.83 13.82
N VAL A 180 -4.32 1.46 14.45
CA VAL A 180 -3.18 2.38 14.61
C VAL A 180 -2.58 2.73 13.25
N VAL A 181 -2.25 1.75 12.41
CA VAL A 181 -1.69 1.97 11.06
C VAL A 181 -2.63 2.80 10.19
N LEU A 182 -3.93 2.52 10.19
CA LEU A 182 -4.92 3.28 9.42
C LEU A 182 -4.98 4.75 9.82
N ARG A 183 -4.87 5.06 11.13
CA ARG A 183 -4.75 6.45 11.58
C ARG A 183 -3.54 7.16 10.99
N TYR A 184 -2.42 6.46 10.83
CA TYR A 184 -1.22 7.06 10.21
C TYR A 184 -1.40 7.37 8.75
N ILE A 185 -2.11 6.52 8.02
CA ILE A 185 -2.48 6.80 6.63
C ILE A 185 -3.26 8.13 6.56
N VAL A 186 -4.24 8.31 7.46
CA VAL A 186 -5.02 9.55 7.54
C VAL A 186 -4.13 10.75 7.92
N GLN A 187 -3.26 10.61 8.91
CA GLN A 187 -2.34 11.67 9.31
C GLN A 187 -1.33 12.05 8.20
N ALA A 188 -0.82 11.07 7.45
CA ALA A 188 0.05 11.32 6.30
C ALA A 188 -0.70 12.13 5.23
N ARG A 189 -1.94 11.74 4.92
CA ARG A 189 -2.83 12.50 4.03
C ARG A 189 -3.05 13.93 4.51
N GLU A 190 -3.37 14.14 5.78
CA GLU A 190 -3.61 15.47 6.38
C GLU A 190 -2.36 16.36 6.36
N ARG A 191 -1.17 15.76 6.40
CA ARG A 191 0.11 16.45 6.21
C ARG A 191 0.43 16.77 4.74
N GLY A 192 -0.47 16.44 3.81
CA GLY A 192 -0.35 16.73 2.39
C GLY A 192 0.43 15.68 1.59
N LEU A 193 0.75 14.51 2.16
CA LEU A 193 1.35 13.42 1.39
C LEU A 193 0.31 12.75 0.48
N GLY A 194 0.73 12.34 -0.71
CA GLY A 194 -0.02 11.35 -1.49
C GLY A 194 0.23 9.96 -0.92
N VAL A 195 -0.80 9.14 -0.79
CA VAL A 195 -0.66 7.78 -0.28
C VAL A 195 -1.21 6.78 -1.28
N VAL A 196 -0.42 5.78 -1.64
CA VAL A 196 -0.86 4.57 -2.34
C VAL A 196 -0.96 3.45 -1.31
N PHE A 197 -2.17 3.09 -0.96
CA PHE A 197 -2.45 2.04 0.02
C PHE A 197 -2.88 0.76 -0.68
N ILE A 198 -2.00 -0.23 -0.69
CA ILE A 198 -2.26 -1.53 -1.32
C ILE A 198 -2.74 -2.51 -0.27
N THR A 199 -3.87 -3.15 -0.52
CA THR A 199 -4.41 -4.18 0.35
C THR A 199 -5.42 -5.08 -0.38
N HIS A 200 -5.61 -6.30 0.13
CA HIS A 200 -6.69 -7.18 -0.28
C HIS A 200 -7.93 -7.04 0.64
N ASN A 201 -7.89 -6.17 1.65
CA ASN A 201 -8.96 -6.01 2.64
C ASN A 201 -9.76 -4.71 2.40
N PRO A 202 -10.97 -4.77 1.82
CA PRO A 202 -11.80 -3.60 1.56
C PRO A 202 -12.25 -2.90 2.85
N HIS A 203 -12.39 -3.63 3.97
CA HIS A 203 -12.77 -3.04 5.25
C HIS A 203 -11.68 -2.13 5.84
N HIS A 204 -10.41 -2.36 5.49
CA HIS A 204 -9.31 -1.48 5.86
C HIS A 204 -9.13 -0.32 4.86
N ALA A 205 -9.39 -0.57 3.57
CA ALA A 205 -9.26 0.44 2.52
C ALA A 205 -10.35 1.51 2.59
N TYR A 206 -11.61 1.10 2.67
CA TYR A 206 -12.76 2.00 2.55
C TYR A 206 -12.80 3.16 3.56
N PRO A 207 -12.47 2.98 4.86
CA PRO A 207 -12.49 4.06 5.84
C PRO A 207 -11.49 5.19 5.52
N VAL A 208 -10.34 4.87 4.92
CA VAL A 208 -9.22 5.80 4.73
C VAL A 208 -9.02 6.25 3.29
N GLY A 209 -9.52 5.47 2.31
CA GLY A 209 -9.36 5.73 0.87
C GLY A 209 -10.23 6.89 0.40
N ASP A 210 -9.71 7.66 -0.53
CA ASP A 210 -10.43 8.69 -1.29
C ASP A 210 -10.78 8.18 -2.70
N ARG A 211 -9.95 7.27 -3.27
CA ARG A 211 -10.16 6.60 -4.56
C ARG A 211 -9.76 5.13 -4.47
N PHE A 212 -10.37 4.30 -5.30
CA PHE A 212 -10.19 2.85 -5.28
C PHE A 212 -9.92 2.33 -6.69
N LEU A 213 -8.71 1.80 -6.92
CA LEU A 213 -8.34 1.05 -8.11
C LEU A 213 -8.46 -0.44 -7.78
N ILE A 214 -9.34 -1.14 -8.48
CA ILE A 214 -9.52 -2.57 -8.29
C ILE A 214 -8.83 -3.30 -9.45
N LEU A 215 -7.91 -4.20 -9.11
CA LEU A 215 -7.17 -5.02 -10.07
C LEU A 215 -7.66 -6.46 -10.01
N ASN A 216 -7.82 -7.07 -11.17
CA ASN A 216 -8.02 -8.51 -11.32
C ASN A 216 -7.16 -9.02 -12.48
N ARG A 217 -6.31 -10.05 -12.22
CA ARG A 217 -5.45 -10.69 -13.23
C ARG A 217 -4.66 -9.70 -14.10
N GLY A 218 -4.09 -8.67 -13.45
CA GLY A 218 -3.27 -7.65 -14.10
C GLY A 218 -4.06 -6.55 -14.84
N ARG A 219 -5.37 -6.52 -14.75
CA ARG A 219 -6.22 -5.51 -15.40
C ARG A 219 -7.03 -4.71 -14.40
N PRO A 220 -7.28 -3.42 -14.64
CA PRO A 220 -8.23 -2.66 -13.84
C PRO A 220 -9.65 -3.14 -14.19
N ILE A 221 -10.44 -3.46 -13.18
CA ILE A 221 -11.87 -3.75 -13.29
C ILE A 221 -12.74 -2.62 -12.76
N GLY A 222 -12.15 -1.65 -12.06
CA GLY A 222 -12.80 -0.43 -11.61
C GLY A 222 -11.80 0.60 -11.10
N TYR A 223 -12.12 1.89 -11.27
CA TYR A 223 -11.40 3.02 -10.67
C TYR A 223 -12.44 4.07 -10.28
N HIS A 224 -12.75 4.15 -8.99
CA HIS A 224 -13.88 4.91 -8.46
C HIS A 224 -13.43 5.92 -7.41
N ASP A 225 -14.08 7.05 -7.37
CA ASP A 225 -14.02 7.96 -6.23
C ASP A 225 -14.90 7.40 -5.09
N LYS A 226 -14.60 7.78 -3.84
CA LYS A 226 -15.27 7.22 -2.66
C LYS A 226 -16.78 7.44 -2.63
N ASP A 227 -17.24 8.53 -3.19
CA ASP A 227 -18.66 8.90 -3.28
C ASP A 227 -19.41 8.19 -4.42
N GLU A 228 -18.68 7.52 -5.31
CA GLU A 228 -19.24 6.76 -6.44
C GLU A 228 -19.44 5.27 -6.13
N ILE A 229 -18.89 4.77 -5.01
CA ILE A 229 -18.93 3.35 -4.68
C ILE A 229 -19.15 3.13 -3.19
N THR A 230 -20.03 2.21 -2.84
CA THR A 230 -20.23 1.76 -1.46
C THR A 230 -19.19 0.72 -1.06
N ARG A 231 -19.03 0.47 0.25
CA ARG A 231 -18.14 -0.57 0.73
C ARG A 231 -18.58 -1.97 0.27
N GLU A 232 -19.90 -2.19 0.23
CA GLU A 232 -20.52 -3.42 -0.21
C GLU A 232 -20.22 -3.69 -1.69
N GLU A 233 -20.40 -2.70 -2.57
CA GLU A 233 -20.06 -2.79 -4.00
C GLU A 233 -18.54 -2.99 -4.21
N LEU A 234 -17.70 -2.30 -3.44
CA LEU A 234 -16.25 -2.49 -3.47
C LEU A 234 -15.86 -3.93 -3.12
N THR A 235 -16.49 -4.51 -2.09
CA THR A 235 -16.27 -5.89 -1.66
C THR A 235 -16.74 -6.87 -2.75
N ALA A 236 -17.87 -6.59 -3.37
CA ALA A 236 -18.43 -7.39 -4.45
C ALA A 236 -17.53 -7.44 -5.69
N LEU A 237 -17.02 -6.27 -6.12
CA LEU A 237 -16.07 -6.18 -7.23
C LEU A 237 -14.78 -6.97 -6.94
N MET A 238 -14.30 -6.93 -5.70
CA MET A 238 -13.11 -7.69 -5.31
C MET A 238 -13.33 -9.20 -5.27
N ALA A 239 -14.52 -9.64 -4.82
CA ALA A 239 -14.86 -11.06 -4.74
C ALA A 239 -15.01 -11.72 -6.12
N GLY A 240 -15.01 -10.92 -7.21
CA GLY A 240 -15.11 -11.41 -8.57
C GLY A 240 -16.35 -12.26 -8.76
N GLY A 241 -17.51 -11.68 -9.02
CA GLY A 241 -18.78 -12.41 -9.16
C GLY A 241 -18.68 -13.70 -9.99
N ALA A 242 -17.85 -13.69 -11.04
CA ALA A 242 -17.56 -14.87 -11.86
C ALA A 242 -16.80 -16.00 -11.14
N GLU A 243 -15.94 -15.68 -10.16
CA GLU A 243 -15.23 -16.70 -9.39
C GLU A 243 -16.13 -17.37 -8.35
N LEU A 244 -17.08 -16.62 -7.76
CA LEU A 244 -18.10 -17.17 -6.89
C LEU A 244 -19.08 -18.07 -7.66
N GLU A 245 -19.48 -17.69 -8.87
CA GLU A 245 -20.30 -18.54 -9.74
C GLU A 245 -19.57 -19.82 -10.15
N GLN A 246 -18.28 -19.73 -10.46
CA GLN A 246 -17.45 -20.90 -10.79
C GLN A 246 -17.30 -21.82 -9.58
N LEU A 247 -17.06 -21.28 -8.39
CA LEU A 247 -16.97 -22.04 -7.15
C LEU A 247 -18.31 -22.71 -6.79
N ALA A 248 -19.42 -22.01 -6.98
CA ALA A 248 -20.76 -22.58 -6.80
C ALA A 248 -20.98 -23.75 -7.77
N HIS A 249 -20.56 -23.60 -9.04
CA HIS A 249 -20.67 -24.67 -10.03
C HIS A 249 -19.80 -25.89 -9.71
N GLU A 250 -18.56 -25.69 -9.23
CA GLU A 250 -17.66 -26.75 -8.81
C GLU A 250 -18.19 -27.49 -7.57
N LEU A 251 -18.77 -26.77 -6.60
CA LEU A 251 -19.40 -27.36 -5.42
C LEU A 251 -20.66 -28.15 -5.76
N GLN A 252 -21.46 -27.68 -6.72
CA GLN A 252 -22.60 -28.45 -7.25
C GLN A 252 -22.12 -29.77 -7.89
N ALA A 253 -21.04 -29.73 -8.66
CA ALA A 253 -20.46 -30.90 -9.28
C ALA A 253 -19.89 -31.93 -8.29
N THR A 254 -19.50 -31.49 -7.08
CA THR A 254 -18.98 -32.35 -6.00
C THR A 254 -20.07 -32.86 -5.02
N GLY A 255 -21.35 -32.53 -5.24
CA GLY A 255 -22.47 -33.00 -4.44
C GLY A 255 -22.79 -32.18 -3.17
N SER A 256 -22.20 -31.02 -3.03
CA SER A 256 -22.44 -30.08 -1.91
C SER A 256 -23.54 -29.06 -2.29
N GLU A 257 -24.75 -29.54 -2.60
CA GLU A 257 -25.83 -28.71 -3.16
C GLU A 257 -26.28 -27.55 -2.24
N GLU A 258 -26.25 -27.72 -0.93
CA GLU A 258 -26.72 -26.71 0.02
C GLU A 258 -25.74 -25.51 0.08
N THR A 259 -24.45 -25.80 0.20
CA THR A 259 -23.39 -24.79 0.19
C THR A 259 -23.27 -24.08 -1.17
N ALA A 260 -23.50 -24.82 -2.26
CA ALA A 260 -23.52 -24.25 -3.61
C ALA A 260 -24.68 -23.28 -3.82
N ARG A 261 -25.88 -23.56 -3.26
CA ARG A 261 -27.04 -22.66 -3.31
C ARG A 261 -26.83 -21.39 -2.50
N GLU A 262 -26.16 -21.46 -1.35
CA GLU A 262 -25.81 -20.29 -0.54
C GLU A 262 -24.85 -19.37 -1.31
N ILE A 263 -23.79 -19.93 -1.92
CA ILE A 263 -22.80 -19.19 -2.70
C ILE A 263 -23.43 -18.59 -3.98
N ASP A 264 -24.29 -19.33 -4.68
CA ASP A 264 -24.98 -18.85 -5.88
C ASP A 264 -25.98 -17.71 -5.54
N ALA A 265 -26.64 -17.79 -4.38
CA ALA A 265 -27.50 -16.72 -3.88
C ALA A 265 -26.69 -15.46 -3.53
N GLU A 266 -25.51 -15.62 -2.95
CA GLU A 266 -24.60 -14.53 -2.64
C GLU A 266 -24.03 -13.90 -3.92
N ALA A 267 -23.60 -14.69 -4.91
CA ALA A 267 -23.14 -14.23 -6.21
C ALA A 267 -24.21 -13.42 -6.96
N ARG A 268 -25.47 -13.88 -6.97
CA ARG A 268 -26.60 -13.16 -7.60
C ARG A 268 -26.96 -11.87 -6.88
N SER A 269 -26.81 -11.83 -5.54
CA SER A 269 -27.02 -10.59 -4.77
C SER A 269 -25.97 -9.52 -5.10
N LEU A 270 -24.78 -9.94 -5.53
CA LEU A 270 -23.65 -9.10 -5.89
C LEU A 270 -23.64 -8.67 -7.37
N GLY A 271 -24.20 -9.51 -8.28
CA GLY A 271 -24.29 -9.25 -9.72
C GLY A 271 -25.59 -8.60 -10.23
N GLY A 272 -26.58 -8.41 -9.39
CA GLY A 272 -27.94 -8.01 -9.77
C GLY A 272 -28.19 -6.50 -9.80
N LYS A 273 -27.37 -5.70 -10.54
CA LYS A 273 -27.68 -4.32 -10.96
C LYS A 273 -27.08 -3.98 -12.31
N GLU A 274 -27.28 -4.88 -13.30
CA GLU A 274 -27.21 -4.51 -14.72
C GLU A 274 -28.59 -4.69 -15.32
N GLU A 275 -29.43 -3.63 -15.23
CA GLU A 275 -30.49 -3.26 -16.17
C GLU A 275 -30.76 -1.75 -16.09
#